data_c1146cf0834ff6e5748615dd7a63815c
#
_entry.id   c1146cf0834ff6e5748615dd7a63815c
#
_cell.length_a   1.000
_cell.length_b   1.000
_cell.length_c   1.000
_cell.angle_alpha   90.00
_cell.angle_beta   90.00
_cell.angle_gamma   90.00
#
_symmetry.space_group_name_H-M   'P 1'
#
loop_
_entity.id
_entity.type
_entity.pdbx_description
1 polymer ?
#
loop_
_entity_poly.entity_id
_entity_poly.type
_entity_poly.pdbx_seq_one_letter_code
_entity_poly.pdbx_strand_id
1 'polypeptide(L)'
;MEKSNLEIQEQWLKWNPSKLPEGDYTVISFTQDLEGTKIILENEKNMVKVFFDGIILLARISTEGIRIQTVGEIQYKKCDDYFFRGWFLYRIENSKLSDWVTEESCGIYDSSELIHICIVTDEDLIDIISTFEPEIEITPI
;
A
#
# COMPACT_ATOMS: atom_id res chain seq x y z
N MET A 1 -27.67 12.48 -9.84
CA MET A 1 -27.15 13.58 -10.13
C MET A 1 -25.69 13.49 -10.50
N GLU A 2 -25.17 14.42 -10.93
CA GLU A 2 -23.92 14.40 -11.47
C GLU A 2 -22.85 14.32 -10.51
N LYS A 3 -23.13 13.85 -9.36
CA LYS A 3 -22.10 13.71 -8.42
C LYS A 3 -20.99 12.85 -8.88
N SER A 4 -21.29 11.78 -9.58
CA SER A 4 -20.25 10.90 -10.08
C SER A 4 -19.29 11.60 -11.00
N ASN A 5 -19.73 12.63 -11.69
CA ASN A 5 -18.84 13.38 -12.58
C ASN A 5 -17.88 14.25 -11.83
N LEU A 6 -18.19 14.56 -10.58
CA LEU A 6 -17.38 15.42 -9.75
C LEU A 6 -16.54 14.65 -8.76
N GLU A 7 -16.75 13.33 -8.66
CA GLU A 7 -15.99 12.54 -7.72
C GLU A 7 -14.54 12.40 -8.17
N ILE A 8 -13.64 12.59 -7.24
CA ILE A 8 -12.23 12.36 -7.47
C ILE A 8 -12.00 10.86 -7.36
N GLN A 9 -11.44 10.27 -8.39
CA GLN A 9 -11.22 8.84 -8.41
C GLN A 9 -9.95 8.43 -7.69
N GLU A 10 -10.01 7.25 -7.10
CA GLU A 10 -8.86 6.65 -6.45
C GLU A 10 -7.77 6.39 -7.48
N GLN A 11 -6.53 6.76 -7.14
CA GLN A 11 -5.37 6.61 -8.01
C GLN A 11 -4.31 5.75 -7.34
N TRP A 12 -3.83 4.76 -8.06
CA TRP A 12 -2.74 3.90 -7.62
C TRP A 12 -1.46 4.32 -8.33
N LEU A 13 -0.45 4.67 -7.54
CA LEU A 13 0.81 5.17 -8.07
C LEU A 13 1.96 4.31 -7.56
N LYS A 14 2.87 3.94 -8.45
CA LYS A 14 4.10 3.27 -8.02
C LYS A 14 4.89 4.26 -7.19
N TRP A 15 5.35 3.82 -6.03
CA TRP A 15 6.02 4.70 -5.09
C TRP A 15 7.41 4.16 -4.77
N ASN A 16 8.44 4.94 -5.03
CA ASN A 16 9.82 4.53 -4.80
C ASN A 16 10.62 5.70 -4.21
N PRO A 17 10.36 6.05 -2.94
CA PRO A 17 10.98 7.22 -2.33
C PRO A 17 12.48 7.02 -2.04
N SER A 18 12.92 5.78 -1.92
CA SER A 18 14.30 5.46 -1.56
C SER A 18 15.13 4.96 -2.74
N LYS A 19 14.57 5.04 -3.95
CA LYS A 19 15.23 4.60 -5.18
C LYS A 19 15.69 3.14 -5.09
N LEU A 20 14.80 2.28 -4.61
CA LEU A 20 15.07 0.86 -4.53
C LEU A 20 15.13 0.22 -5.92
N PRO A 21 15.90 -0.86 -6.08
CA PRO A 21 15.93 -1.58 -7.34
C PRO A 21 14.57 -2.18 -7.66
N GLU A 22 14.20 -2.14 -8.92
CA GLU A 22 12.97 -2.79 -9.37
C GLU A 22 13.09 -4.29 -9.19
N GLY A 23 11.95 -4.95 -9.05
CA GLY A 23 11.90 -6.39 -8.90
C GLY A 23 10.61 -6.81 -8.22
N ASP A 24 10.35 -8.10 -8.28
CA ASP A 24 9.24 -8.70 -7.56
C ASP A 24 9.77 -9.19 -6.23
N TYR A 25 9.00 -8.99 -5.18
CA TYR A 25 9.39 -9.32 -3.82
C TYR A 25 8.35 -10.23 -3.20
N THR A 26 8.75 -10.94 -2.16
CA THR A 26 7.87 -11.80 -1.36
C THR A 26 7.87 -11.29 0.06
N VAL A 27 6.70 -11.29 0.70
CA VAL A 27 6.61 -10.91 2.11
C VAL A 27 7.14 -12.04 2.97
N ILE A 28 8.14 -11.73 3.77
CA ILE A 28 8.73 -12.70 4.71
C ILE A 28 8.07 -12.61 6.07
N SER A 29 7.79 -11.38 6.53
CA SER A 29 7.14 -11.22 7.82
C SER A 29 6.42 -9.89 7.90
N PHE A 30 5.37 -9.88 8.72
CA PHE A 30 4.65 -8.69 9.12
C PHE A 30 4.60 -8.73 10.64
N THR A 31 5.16 -7.74 11.30
CA THR A 31 5.23 -7.68 12.76
C THR A 31 4.72 -6.34 13.24
N GLN A 32 3.86 -6.38 14.23
CA GLN A 32 3.37 -5.16 14.88
C GLN A 32 3.57 -5.30 16.38
N ASP A 33 4.29 -4.36 16.98
CA ASP A 33 4.57 -4.36 18.41
C ASP A 33 4.60 -2.91 18.92
N LEU A 34 5.11 -2.72 20.13
CA LEU A 34 5.13 -1.41 20.76
C LEU A 34 6.04 -0.42 20.04
N GLU A 35 6.98 -0.90 19.24
CA GLU A 35 7.88 -0.03 18.48
C GLU A 35 7.30 0.42 17.17
N GLY A 36 6.34 -0.31 16.65
CA GLY A 36 5.72 0.03 15.37
C GLY A 36 5.41 -1.18 14.53
N THR A 37 5.24 -0.95 13.23
CA THR A 37 4.89 -1.99 12.27
C THR A 37 6.03 -2.20 11.30
N LYS A 38 6.45 -3.45 11.14
CA LYS A 38 7.60 -3.79 10.32
C LYS A 38 7.20 -4.86 9.31
N ILE A 39 7.49 -4.61 8.06
CA ILE A 39 7.23 -5.56 6.98
C ILE A 39 8.55 -5.87 6.30
N ILE A 40 8.90 -7.16 6.28
CA ILE A 40 10.13 -7.61 5.66
C ILE A 40 9.78 -8.29 4.35
N LEU A 41 10.43 -7.84 3.28
CA LEU A 41 10.27 -8.44 1.96
C LEU A 41 11.63 -8.87 1.44
N GLU A 42 11.62 -9.80 0.52
CA GLU A 42 12.86 -10.37 0.01
C GLU A 42 12.69 -10.83 -1.42
N ASN A 43 13.75 -10.71 -2.19
CA ASN A 43 13.86 -11.40 -3.47
C ASN A 43 15.26 -12.03 -3.53
N GLU A 44 15.69 -12.50 -4.70
CA GLU A 44 16.97 -13.20 -4.80
C GLU A 44 18.17 -12.32 -4.47
N LYS A 45 18.03 -11.01 -4.61
CA LYS A 45 19.17 -10.08 -4.49
C LYS A 45 19.12 -9.23 -3.24
N ASN A 46 17.94 -8.93 -2.74
CA ASN A 46 17.80 -7.91 -1.70
C ASN A 46 16.75 -8.28 -0.66
N MET A 47 16.96 -7.74 0.54
CA MET A 47 15.95 -7.72 1.58
C MET A 47 15.53 -6.27 1.77
N VAL A 48 14.23 -6.04 1.86
CA VAL A 48 13.67 -4.70 2.08
C VAL A 48 12.89 -4.70 3.37
N LYS A 49 13.15 -3.69 4.20
CA LYS A 49 12.38 -3.49 5.43
C LYS A 49 11.59 -2.20 5.27
N VAL A 50 10.27 -2.32 5.42
CA VAL A 50 9.36 -1.17 5.46
C VAL A 50 8.92 -1.03 6.91
N PHE A 51 9.33 0.05 7.56
CA PHE A 51 9.11 0.23 8.99
C PHE A 51 8.34 1.50 9.27
N PHE A 52 7.19 1.33 9.92
CA PHE A 52 6.38 2.45 10.40
C PHE A 52 6.74 2.65 11.87
N ASP A 53 7.50 3.70 12.15
CA ASP A 53 7.99 3.99 13.50
C ASP A 53 6.89 4.70 14.29
N GLY A 54 6.02 3.93 14.88
CA GLY A 54 4.89 4.44 15.64
C GLY A 54 3.62 3.65 15.35
N ILE A 55 2.49 4.24 15.73
CA ILE A 55 1.20 3.58 15.61
C ILE A 55 0.57 3.87 14.25
N ILE A 56 0.29 2.83 13.50
CA ILE A 56 -0.51 2.95 12.28
C ILE A 56 -1.98 2.88 12.66
N LEU A 57 -2.85 3.38 11.79
CA LEU A 57 -4.28 3.40 12.06
C LEU A 57 -5.00 2.13 11.62
N LEU A 58 -4.53 1.53 10.53
CA LEU A 58 -5.19 0.36 9.97
C LEU A 58 -4.18 -0.46 9.17
N ALA A 59 -4.28 -1.77 9.28
CA ALA A 59 -3.61 -2.70 8.39
C ALA A 59 -4.63 -3.71 7.90
N ARG A 60 -4.68 -3.94 6.58
CA ARG A 60 -5.57 -4.93 5.99
C ARG A 60 -4.72 -5.86 5.13
N ILE A 61 -4.61 -7.10 5.57
CA ILE A 61 -3.80 -8.10 4.87
C ILE A 61 -4.76 -9.06 4.18
N SER A 62 -4.60 -9.21 2.87
CA SER A 62 -5.42 -10.14 2.12
C SER A 62 -4.56 -10.89 1.12
N THR A 63 -4.99 -12.11 0.79
CA THR A 63 -4.33 -12.85 -0.27
C THR A 63 -4.74 -12.24 -1.61
N GLU A 64 -3.85 -12.29 -2.58
CA GLU A 64 -4.12 -11.75 -3.90
C GLU A 64 -5.36 -12.42 -4.52
N GLY A 65 -5.55 -13.69 -4.22
CA GLY A 65 -6.66 -14.45 -4.79
C GLY A 65 -8.05 -13.94 -4.42
N ILE A 66 -8.21 -13.17 -3.35
CA ILE A 66 -9.52 -12.59 -3.01
C ILE A 66 -9.63 -11.13 -3.42
N ARG A 67 -8.59 -10.58 -4.06
CA ARG A 67 -8.58 -9.18 -4.50
C ARG A 67 -8.60 -9.06 -6.02
N ILE A 68 -9.14 -10.07 -6.70
CA ILE A 68 -9.18 -10.14 -8.16
C ILE A 68 -9.85 -8.92 -8.78
N GLN A 69 -10.95 -8.48 -8.20
CA GLN A 69 -11.67 -7.32 -8.74
C GLN A 69 -10.84 -6.05 -8.61
N THR A 70 -10.19 -5.85 -7.45
CA THR A 70 -9.34 -4.68 -7.23
C THR A 70 -8.19 -4.64 -8.22
N VAL A 71 -7.45 -5.75 -8.32
CA VAL A 71 -6.29 -5.83 -9.21
C VAL A 71 -6.70 -5.65 -10.67
N GLY A 72 -7.76 -6.35 -11.10
CA GLY A 72 -8.24 -6.26 -12.47
C GLY A 72 -8.73 -4.87 -12.85
N GLU A 73 -9.42 -4.20 -11.94
CA GLU A 73 -9.93 -2.86 -12.19
C GLU A 73 -8.79 -1.85 -12.33
N ILE A 74 -7.76 -1.97 -11.50
CA ILE A 74 -6.61 -1.07 -11.58
C ILE A 74 -5.85 -1.30 -12.88
N GLN A 75 -5.62 -2.56 -13.25
CA GLN A 75 -4.94 -2.90 -14.50
C GLN A 75 -5.71 -2.32 -15.69
N TYR A 76 -7.04 -2.41 -15.66
CA TYR A 76 -7.88 -1.88 -16.72
C TYR A 76 -7.76 -0.36 -16.82
N LYS A 77 -7.85 0.34 -15.70
CA LYS A 77 -7.76 1.80 -15.67
C LYS A 77 -6.39 2.31 -16.09
N LYS A 78 -5.34 1.56 -15.77
CA LYS A 78 -3.98 1.92 -16.16
C LYS A 78 -3.65 1.47 -17.59
N CYS A 79 -4.52 0.69 -18.21
CA CYS A 79 -4.27 0.08 -19.52
C CYS A 79 -2.96 -0.70 -19.50
N ASP A 80 -2.72 -1.41 -18.42
CA ASP A 80 -1.45 -2.10 -18.20
C ASP A 80 -1.69 -3.38 -17.39
N ASP A 81 -1.68 -4.53 -18.08
CA ASP A 81 -1.89 -5.83 -17.45
C ASP A 81 -0.74 -6.22 -16.53
N TYR A 82 0.39 -5.53 -16.63
CA TYR A 82 1.56 -5.81 -15.83
C TYR A 82 1.85 -4.71 -14.81
N PHE A 83 0.86 -3.90 -14.50
CA PHE A 83 1.04 -2.77 -13.58
C PHE A 83 1.66 -3.19 -12.25
N PHE A 84 1.32 -4.36 -11.75
CA PHE A 84 1.81 -4.85 -10.46
C PHE A 84 3.03 -5.75 -10.58
N ARG A 85 3.64 -5.85 -11.76
CA ARG A 85 4.85 -6.64 -11.93
C ARG A 85 6.09 -5.78 -11.88
N GLY A 86 7.15 -6.32 -11.31
CA GLY A 86 8.43 -5.62 -11.21
C GLY A 86 8.46 -4.58 -10.12
N TRP A 87 7.39 -4.41 -9.36
CA TRP A 87 7.37 -3.47 -8.24
C TRP A 87 6.37 -3.95 -7.18
N PHE A 88 6.57 -3.47 -5.96
CA PHE A 88 5.80 -3.99 -4.82
C PHE A 88 5.14 -2.90 -3.99
N LEU A 89 5.52 -1.63 -4.15
CA LEU A 89 5.10 -0.58 -3.23
C LEU A 89 4.31 0.48 -3.98
N TYR A 90 3.10 0.74 -3.50
CA TYR A 90 2.17 1.66 -4.16
C TYR A 90 1.61 2.64 -3.16
N ARG A 91 1.39 3.87 -3.60
CA ARG A 91 0.71 4.89 -2.83
C ARG A 91 -0.63 5.16 -3.50
N ILE A 92 -1.69 5.17 -2.69
CA ILE A 92 -3.03 5.34 -3.21
C ILE A 92 -3.52 6.72 -2.84
N GLU A 93 -3.89 7.52 -3.84
CA GLU A 93 -4.46 8.84 -3.63
C GLU A 93 -5.96 8.80 -3.79
N ASN A 94 -6.66 9.67 -3.09
CA ASN A 94 -8.12 9.69 -3.06
C ASN A 94 -8.66 8.32 -2.65
N SER A 95 -8.07 7.76 -1.64
CA SER A 95 -8.27 6.39 -1.21
C SER A 95 -9.63 6.18 -0.57
N LYS A 96 -10.36 5.17 -1.07
CA LYS A 96 -11.64 4.80 -0.47
C LYS A 96 -11.45 4.24 0.92
N LEU A 97 -10.35 3.55 1.15
CA LEU A 97 -10.06 3.00 2.47
C LEU A 97 -9.77 4.12 3.47
N SER A 98 -9.09 5.18 3.03
CA SER A 98 -8.88 6.36 3.88
C SER A 98 -10.20 7.05 4.21
N ASP A 99 -11.11 7.13 3.24
CA ASP A 99 -12.44 7.70 3.47
C ASP A 99 -13.20 6.89 4.52
N TRP A 100 -13.07 5.56 4.47
CA TRP A 100 -13.69 4.70 5.46
C TRP A 100 -13.14 4.99 6.86
N VAL A 101 -11.83 5.20 6.99
CA VAL A 101 -11.21 5.55 8.28
C VAL A 101 -11.76 6.89 8.78
N THR A 102 -11.89 7.87 7.89
CA THR A 102 -12.44 9.16 8.24
C THR A 102 -13.86 9.03 8.79
N GLU A 103 -14.70 8.24 8.11
CA GLU A 103 -16.07 8.00 8.56
C GLU A 103 -16.12 7.27 9.89
N GLU A 104 -15.35 6.19 10.00
CA GLU A 104 -15.36 5.36 11.21
C GLU A 104 -14.87 6.13 12.42
N SER A 105 -13.95 7.07 12.23
CA SER A 105 -13.41 7.89 13.31
C SER A 105 -14.28 9.11 13.60
N CYS A 106 -15.43 9.23 12.94
CA CYS A 106 -16.32 10.39 13.08
C CYS A 106 -15.59 11.69 12.79
N GLY A 107 -14.68 11.67 11.83
CA GLY A 107 -13.97 12.86 11.40
C GLY A 107 -12.74 13.22 12.23
N ILE A 108 -12.36 12.37 13.18
CA ILE A 108 -11.15 12.63 13.96
C ILE A 108 -9.93 12.64 13.04
N TYR A 109 -9.91 11.72 12.06
CA TYR A 109 -8.86 11.70 11.03
C TYR A 109 -9.47 12.12 9.70
N ASP A 110 -9.01 13.25 9.17
CA ASP A 110 -9.45 13.71 7.87
C ASP A 110 -8.65 13.00 6.78
N SER A 111 -9.30 12.66 5.68
CA SER A 111 -8.66 11.97 4.56
C SER A 111 -7.41 12.67 4.08
N SER A 112 -7.36 14.00 4.16
CA SER A 112 -6.19 14.76 3.72
C SER A 112 -4.95 14.52 4.59
N GLU A 113 -5.14 14.00 5.80
CA GLU A 113 -4.05 13.72 6.72
C GLU A 113 -3.58 12.27 6.65
N LEU A 114 -4.28 11.44 5.88
CA LEU A 114 -4.04 10.00 5.84
C LEU A 114 -3.19 9.62 4.63
N ILE A 115 -2.32 8.67 4.86
CA ILE A 115 -1.48 8.09 3.82
C ILE A 115 -1.90 6.64 3.67
N HIS A 116 -2.23 6.24 2.45
CA HIS A 116 -2.56 4.86 2.13
C HIS A 116 -1.45 4.27 1.29
N ILE A 117 -0.79 3.27 1.81
CA ILE A 117 0.26 2.54 1.11
C ILE A 117 -0.19 1.10 0.98
N CYS A 118 0.04 0.51 -0.18
CA CYS A 118 -0.24 -0.90 -0.40
C CYS A 118 1.01 -1.61 -0.88
N ILE A 119 1.33 -2.71 -0.22
CA ILE A 119 2.40 -3.60 -0.64
C ILE A 119 1.73 -4.74 -1.40
N VAL A 120 2.17 -4.94 -2.64
CA VAL A 120 1.59 -5.94 -3.53
C VAL A 120 2.68 -6.94 -3.92
N THR A 121 2.44 -8.20 -3.65
CA THR A 121 3.31 -9.29 -4.06
C THR A 121 2.47 -10.31 -4.82
N ASP A 122 3.09 -11.40 -5.24
CA ASP A 122 2.37 -12.45 -5.96
C ASP A 122 1.27 -13.09 -5.10
N GLU A 123 1.44 -13.05 -3.79
CA GLU A 123 0.52 -13.75 -2.89
C GLU A 123 -0.30 -12.82 -2.01
N ASP A 124 0.18 -11.62 -1.75
CA ASP A 124 -0.41 -10.75 -0.74
C ASP A 124 -0.66 -9.33 -1.21
N LEU A 125 -1.72 -8.73 -0.67
CA LEU A 125 -1.91 -7.29 -0.70
C LEU A 125 -2.01 -6.82 0.74
N ILE A 126 -1.12 -5.90 1.13
CA ILE A 126 -1.12 -5.35 2.48
C ILE A 126 -1.38 -3.85 2.39
N ASP A 127 -2.59 -3.46 2.80
CA ASP A 127 -2.97 -2.06 2.85
C ASP A 127 -2.64 -1.49 4.23
N ILE A 128 -2.00 -0.33 4.26
CA ILE A 128 -1.70 0.35 5.52
C ILE A 128 -2.17 1.79 5.43
N ILE A 129 -2.92 2.22 6.44
CA ILE A 129 -3.32 3.61 6.60
C ILE A 129 -2.58 4.17 7.81
N SER A 130 -1.88 5.27 7.61
CA SER A 130 -1.16 5.94 8.70
C SER A 130 -1.18 7.44 8.47
N THR A 131 -0.69 8.20 9.46
CA THR A 131 -0.55 9.64 9.36
C THR A 131 0.89 10.05 9.04
N PHE A 132 1.77 9.08 8.83
CA PHE A 132 3.18 9.34 8.53
C PHE A 132 3.71 8.28 7.58
N GLU A 133 4.81 8.62 6.91
CA GLU A 133 5.44 7.71 5.94
C GLU A 133 6.37 6.72 6.64
N PRO A 134 6.52 5.52 6.09
CA PRO A 134 7.45 4.54 6.64
C PRO A 134 8.90 4.88 6.27
N GLU A 135 9.82 4.31 7.03
CA GLU A 135 11.22 4.29 6.67
C GLU A 135 11.47 3.01 5.89
N ILE A 136 12.26 3.10 4.83
CA ILE A 136 12.51 1.96 3.96
C ILE A 136 14.02 1.74 3.88
N GLU A 137 14.44 0.52 4.21
CA GLU A 137 15.84 0.12 4.15
C GLU A 137 16.01 -1.07 3.25
N ILE A 138 17.10 -1.08 2.51
CA ILE A 138 17.44 -2.20 1.65
C ILE A 138 18.78 -2.78 2.11
N THR A 139 18.85 -4.10 2.12
CA THR A 139 20.08 -4.82 2.47
C THR A 139 20.31 -5.87 1.39
N PRO A 140 21.43 -5.84 0.68
CA PRO A 140 21.74 -6.89 -0.30
C PRO A 140 21.94 -8.23 0.40
N ILE A 141 21.51 -9.26 -0.28
CA ILE A 141 21.67 -10.64 0.22
C ILE A 141 22.95 -11.24 -0.33
#